data_9ad17e1b9e45e659b89789d9e61b2e4b
#
_entry.id   9ad17e1b9e45e659b89789d9e61b2e4b
#
_cell.length_a   1.000
_cell.length_b   1.000
_cell.length_c   1.000
_cell.angle_alpha   90.00
_cell.angle_beta   90.00
_cell.angle_gamma   90.00
#
_symmetry.space_group_name_H-M   'P 1'
#
loop_
_entity.id
_entity.type
_entity.pdbx_description
1 polymer ?
#
loop_
_entity_poly.entity_id
_entity_poly.type
_entity_poly.pdbx_seq_one_letter_code
_entity_poly.pdbx_strand_id
1 'polypeptide(L)'
;FGLRVPVVLRWPGRIKPGSQYNGLLANIDLAPTILDLCGIQPPKDYMMDGVSFAPQIFGDRSPVREVLFGELGHSRMVKTQDWKYIAVRYPKKLQERIDRGTTFKGFDGATLKRPYLTRNGHLGHYASRKNPHYFESDQLFHLKSDAEEMRNVYERHPMVVQQMKAHLLRALKQFENRPFGEFVPAP
;
A
#
# COMPACT_ATOMS: atom_id res chain seq x y z
N PHE A 1 0.20 -9.25 -1.36
CA PHE A 1 -0.18 -9.74 -2.69
C PHE A 1 -0.88 -8.60 -3.46
N GLY A 2 -0.63 -8.51 -4.79
CA GLY A 2 -1.28 -7.51 -5.67
C GLY A 2 -0.63 -6.12 -5.73
N LEU A 3 0.35 -5.84 -4.88
CA LEU A 3 1.08 -4.56 -4.87
C LEU A 3 2.47 -4.65 -5.50
N ARG A 4 3.01 -5.86 -5.65
CA ARG A 4 4.33 -6.06 -6.24
C ARG A 4 4.16 -6.48 -7.69
N VAL A 5 4.51 -5.60 -8.60
CA VAL A 5 4.51 -5.85 -10.05
C VAL A 5 5.92 -5.69 -10.60
N PRO A 6 6.37 -6.56 -11.53
CA PRO A 6 7.65 -6.40 -12.18
C PRO A 6 7.60 -5.20 -13.14
N VAL A 7 8.69 -4.45 -13.19
CA VAL A 7 8.91 -3.37 -14.16
C VAL A 7 10.18 -3.67 -14.93
N VAL A 8 10.12 -3.65 -16.24
CA VAL A 8 11.27 -3.82 -17.13
C VAL A 8 11.32 -2.62 -18.08
N LEU A 9 12.48 -1.98 -18.13
CA LEU A 9 12.74 -0.86 -19.01
C LEU A 9 13.84 -1.23 -20.00
N ARG A 10 13.64 -0.87 -21.27
CA ARG A 10 14.62 -1.09 -22.32
C ARG A 10 14.82 0.19 -23.13
N TRP A 11 16.06 0.69 -23.13
CA TRP A 11 16.47 1.83 -23.96
C TRP A 11 17.91 1.59 -24.45
N PRO A 12 18.07 0.99 -25.64
CA PRO A 12 19.40 0.67 -26.19
C PRO A 12 20.28 1.90 -26.27
N GLY A 13 21.55 1.75 -25.85
CA GLY A 13 22.53 2.84 -25.82
C GLY A 13 22.38 3.83 -24.67
N ARG A 14 21.32 3.75 -23.89
CA ARG A 14 21.07 4.66 -22.75
C ARG A 14 21.00 3.93 -21.42
N ILE A 15 20.29 2.81 -21.35
CA ILE A 15 20.20 1.99 -20.13
C ILE A 15 21.22 0.88 -20.23
N LYS A 16 22.05 0.73 -19.20
CA LYS A 16 23.03 -0.35 -19.11
C LYS A 16 22.30 -1.71 -19.03
N PRO A 17 22.59 -2.67 -19.92
CA PRO A 17 22.02 -4.00 -19.85
C PRO A 17 22.26 -4.68 -18.51
N GLY A 18 21.24 -5.42 -18.00
CA GLY A 18 21.33 -6.14 -16.72
C GLY A 18 21.35 -5.26 -15.47
N SER A 19 21.17 -3.93 -15.59
CA SER A 19 21.06 -3.08 -14.42
C SER A 19 19.78 -3.35 -13.65
N GLN A 20 19.83 -3.22 -12.31
CA GLN A 20 18.70 -3.42 -11.42
C GLN A 20 18.64 -2.28 -10.40
N TYR A 21 17.44 -1.88 -10.05
CA TYR A 21 17.15 -0.97 -8.95
C TYR A 21 16.19 -1.64 -7.97
N ASN A 22 16.57 -1.70 -6.69
CA ASN A 22 15.84 -2.40 -5.63
C ASN A 22 15.14 -1.44 -4.65
N GLY A 23 15.14 -0.14 -4.91
CA GLY A 23 14.43 0.84 -4.10
C GLY A 23 12.93 0.81 -4.34
N LEU A 24 12.20 1.56 -3.52
CA LEU A 24 10.75 1.66 -3.61
C LEU A 24 10.33 2.54 -4.78
N LEU A 25 9.56 1.96 -5.68
CA LEU A 25 8.87 2.64 -6.79
C LEU A 25 7.38 2.32 -6.76
N ALA A 26 6.58 3.20 -7.32
CA ALA A 26 5.16 2.98 -7.55
C ALA A 26 4.83 3.19 -9.04
N ASN A 27 3.73 2.61 -9.51
CA ASN A 27 3.27 2.80 -10.90
C ASN A 27 2.96 4.26 -11.24
N ILE A 28 2.55 5.07 -10.25
CA ILE A 28 2.33 6.50 -10.41
C ILE A 28 3.61 7.27 -10.74
N ASP A 29 4.79 6.70 -10.50
CA ASP A 29 6.09 7.30 -10.79
C ASP A 29 6.44 7.23 -12.28
N LEU A 30 5.75 6.40 -13.06
CA LEU A 30 6.02 6.25 -14.49
C LEU A 30 5.73 7.54 -15.27
N ALA A 31 4.61 8.20 -15.01
CA ALA A 31 4.22 9.42 -15.73
C ALA A 31 5.25 10.54 -15.54
N PRO A 32 5.62 10.96 -14.30
CA PRO A 32 6.63 11.99 -14.12
C PRO A 32 8.02 11.57 -14.67
N THR A 33 8.35 10.28 -14.62
CA THR A 33 9.60 9.77 -15.18
C THR A 33 9.65 9.92 -16.70
N ILE A 34 8.57 9.59 -17.40
CA ILE A 34 8.48 9.73 -18.85
C ILE A 34 8.59 11.21 -19.26
N LEU A 35 7.88 12.10 -18.57
CA LEU A 35 7.97 13.54 -18.82
C LEU A 35 9.39 14.05 -18.63
N ASP A 36 10.05 13.66 -17.55
CA ASP A 36 11.44 14.03 -17.25
C ASP A 36 12.41 13.53 -18.33
N LEU A 37 12.29 12.26 -18.77
CA LEU A 37 13.08 11.68 -19.84
C LEU A 37 12.87 12.37 -21.19
N CYS A 38 11.71 12.96 -21.42
CA CYS A 38 11.37 13.74 -22.62
C CYS A 38 11.73 15.22 -22.50
N GLY A 39 12.19 15.69 -21.32
CA GLY A 39 12.45 17.10 -21.06
C GLY A 39 11.18 17.97 -21.03
N ILE A 40 10.03 17.34 -20.75
CA ILE A 40 8.72 18.01 -20.71
C ILE A 40 8.39 18.39 -19.28
N GLN A 41 8.16 19.67 -19.04
CA GLN A 41 7.65 20.15 -17.75
C GLN A 41 6.12 20.06 -17.74
N PRO A 42 5.51 19.43 -16.71
CA PRO A 42 4.07 19.44 -16.57
C PRO A 42 3.55 20.86 -16.32
N PRO A 43 2.28 21.17 -16.67
CA PRO A 43 1.66 22.43 -16.31
C PRO A 43 1.78 22.71 -14.81
N LYS A 44 1.98 23.99 -14.43
CA LYS A 44 2.20 24.38 -13.01
C LYS A 44 1.05 23.94 -12.08
N ASP A 45 -0.17 23.88 -12.60
CA ASP A 45 -1.36 23.52 -11.84
C ASP A 45 -1.65 22.01 -11.85
N TYR A 46 -0.82 21.22 -12.54
CA TYR A 46 -0.98 19.78 -12.61
C TYR A 46 -0.18 19.09 -11.51
N MET A 47 -0.86 18.72 -10.43
CA MET A 47 -0.24 17.99 -9.33
C MET A 47 -0.12 16.50 -9.67
N MET A 48 1.09 15.96 -9.61
CA MET A 48 1.37 14.53 -9.72
C MET A 48 1.75 13.96 -8.36
N ASP A 49 1.15 12.84 -7.99
CA ASP A 49 1.50 12.12 -6.76
C ASP A 49 2.77 11.26 -6.92
N GLY A 50 3.18 11.02 -8.16
CA GLY A 50 4.39 10.27 -8.50
C GLY A 50 5.65 11.12 -8.45
N VAL A 51 6.78 10.47 -8.31
CA VAL A 51 8.13 11.06 -8.30
C VAL A 51 8.94 10.45 -9.43
N SER A 52 9.64 11.28 -10.23
CA SER A 52 10.53 10.78 -11.28
C SER A 52 11.66 9.93 -10.70
N PHE A 53 11.90 8.77 -11.30
CA PHE A 53 13.07 7.93 -11.04
C PHE A 53 14.03 7.88 -12.25
N ALA A 54 14.00 8.92 -13.10
CA ALA A 54 14.90 9.00 -14.24
C ALA A 54 16.40 8.88 -13.84
N PRO A 55 16.90 9.50 -12.76
CA PRO A 55 18.27 9.30 -12.31
C PRO A 55 18.61 7.83 -12.03
N GLN A 56 17.68 7.07 -11.44
CA GLN A 56 17.90 5.65 -11.10
C GLN A 56 17.98 4.77 -12.35
N ILE A 57 17.30 5.15 -13.43
CA ILE A 57 17.40 4.48 -14.74
C ILE A 57 18.84 4.57 -15.26
N PHE A 58 19.54 5.67 -15.02
CA PHE A 58 20.91 5.89 -15.45
C PHE A 58 21.98 5.53 -14.41
N GLY A 59 21.58 4.86 -13.33
CA GLY A 59 22.50 4.25 -12.38
C GLY A 59 22.63 4.92 -11.03
N ASP A 60 21.90 5.98 -10.75
CA ASP A 60 21.78 6.52 -9.40
C ASP A 60 21.21 5.44 -8.47
N ARG A 61 21.74 5.34 -7.26
CA ARG A 61 21.33 4.37 -6.23
C ARG A 61 20.60 5.01 -5.05
N SER A 62 20.45 6.33 -5.07
CA SER A 62 19.69 7.04 -4.04
C SER A 62 18.23 6.57 -4.00
N PRO A 63 17.59 6.54 -2.84
CA PRO A 63 16.19 6.16 -2.74
C PRO A 63 15.30 7.23 -3.37
N VAL A 64 14.38 6.81 -4.24
CA VAL A 64 13.33 7.68 -4.79
C VAL A 64 12.34 8.07 -3.69
N ARG A 65 12.04 7.12 -2.80
CA ARG A 65 11.18 7.34 -1.64
C ARG A 65 11.48 6.35 -0.52
N GLU A 66 11.20 6.76 0.70
CA GLU A 66 11.37 5.91 1.87
C GLU A 66 10.12 5.09 2.18
N VAL A 67 8.94 5.58 1.79
CA VAL A 67 7.65 5.01 2.14
C VAL A 67 6.72 4.98 0.94
N LEU A 68 6.05 3.85 0.75
CA LEU A 68 4.89 3.72 -0.13
C LEU A 68 3.61 3.74 0.69
N PHE A 69 2.61 4.45 0.20
CA PHE A 69 1.24 4.40 0.70
C PHE A 69 0.37 3.61 -0.26
N GLY A 70 -0.61 2.89 0.27
CA GLY A 70 -1.61 2.20 -0.53
C GLY A 70 -2.92 2.05 0.22
N GLU A 71 -4.01 1.97 -0.54
CA GLU A 71 -5.33 1.78 0.02
C GLU A 71 -6.14 0.76 -0.76
N LEU A 72 -6.97 0.00 -0.05
CA LEU A 72 -7.90 -0.94 -0.63
C LEU A 72 -9.13 -1.09 0.28
N GLY A 73 -10.27 -0.55 -0.16
CA GLY A 73 -11.51 -0.63 0.60
C GLY A 73 -11.35 -0.12 2.04
N HIS A 74 -11.51 -1.02 3.01
CA HIS A 74 -11.42 -0.71 4.44
C HIS A 74 -10.00 -0.79 5.00
N SER A 75 -8.99 -0.93 4.17
CA SER A 75 -7.59 -1.00 4.60
C SER A 75 -6.74 0.11 4.03
N ARG A 76 -5.76 0.54 4.82
CA ARG A 76 -4.70 1.47 4.44
C ARG A 76 -3.37 0.85 4.83
N MET A 77 -2.35 1.04 4.01
CA MET A 77 -1.04 0.51 4.33
C MET A 77 0.05 1.52 4.08
N VAL A 78 1.12 1.37 4.81
CA VAL A 78 2.42 1.96 4.48
C VAL A 78 3.48 0.87 4.43
N LYS A 79 4.42 1.03 3.50
CA LYS A 79 5.51 0.10 3.29
C LYS A 79 6.82 0.86 3.19
N THR A 80 7.80 0.46 3.99
CA THR A 80 9.22 0.80 3.81
C THR A 80 9.94 -0.34 3.10
N GLN A 81 11.26 -0.26 2.97
CA GLN A 81 12.06 -1.35 2.39
C GLN A 81 11.87 -2.66 3.16
N ASP A 82 11.85 -2.60 4.49
CA ASP A 82 11.89 -3.77 5.36
C ASP A 82 10.56 -4.11 6.03
N TRP A 83 9.66 -3.14 6.17
CA TRP A 83 8.43 -3.27 6.93
C TRP A 83 7.19 -2.91 6.14
N LYS A 84 6.09 -3.57 6.45
CA LYS A 84 4.76 -3.21 5.97
C LYS A 84 3.79 -3.20 7.13
N TYR A 85 3.09 -2.09 7.29
CA TYR A 85 2.01 -1.94 8.24
C TYR A 85 0.69 -1.77 7.52
N ILE A 86 -0.32 -2.52 7.94
CA ILE A 86 -1.68 -2.44 7.42
C ILE A 86 -2.62 -2.10 8.56
N ALA A 87 -3.42 -1.05 8.39
CA ALA A 87 -4.52 -0.70 9.27
C ALA A 87 -5.85 -1.02 8.58
N VAL A 88 -6.71 -1.79 9.23
CA VAL A 88 -8.08 -2.08 8.78
C VAL A 88 -9.04 -1.31 9.66
N ARG A 89 -9.85 -0.43 9.05
CA ARG A 89 -10.83 0.39 9.76
C ARG A 89 -12.15 0.40 8.99
N TYR A 90 -13.21 0.09 9.69
CA TYR A 90 -14.55 0.12 9.12
C TYR A 90 -15.23 1.45 9.44
N PRO A 91 -16.07 2.00 8.54
CA PRO A 91 -16.90 3.16 8.84
C PRO A 91 -17.72 2.95 10.12
N LYS A 92 -17.93 4.00 10.90
CA LYS A 92 -18.58 3.96 12.23
C LYS A 92 -19.84 3.08 12.26
N LYS A 93 -20.79 3.31 11.34
CA LYS A 93 -22.03 2.51 11.26
C LYS A 93 -21.78 1.01 11.02
N LEU A 94 -20.73 0.68 10.27
CA LEU A 94 -20.36 -0.70 9.99
C LEU A 94 -19.66 -1.33 11.19
N GLN A 95 -18.77 -0.59 11.85
CA GLN A 95 -18.09 -1.01 13.07
C GLN A 95 -19.12 -1.30 14.18
N GLU A 96 -20.11 -0.42 14.40
CA GLU A 96 -21.19 -0.63 15.37
C GLU A 96 -22.00 -1.91 15.11
N ARG A 97 -22.18 -2.29 13.83
CA ARG A 97 -22.83 -3.57 13.47
C ARG A 97 -21.95 -4.76 13.82
N ILE A 98 -20.65 -4.66 13.56
CA ILE A 98 -19.67 -5.70 13.91
C ILE A 98 -19.65 -5.91 15.43
N ASP A 99 -19.58 -4.83 16.20
CA ASP A 99 -19.51 -4.85 17.66
C ASP A 99 -20.78 -5.43 18.31
N ARG A 100 -21.93 -5.24 17.66
CA ARG A 100 -23.22 -5.87 18.04
C ARG A 100 -23.33 -7.34 17.63
N GLY A 101 -22.29 -7.93 17.04
CA GLY A 101 -22.26 -9.33 16.63
C GLY A 101 -23.03 -9.61 15.32
N THR A 102 -23.35 -8.58 14.52
CA THR A 102 -23.96 -8.80 13.20
C THR A 102 -23.05 -9.64 12.33
N THR A 103 -23.60 -10.67 11.72
CA THR A 103 -22.88 -11.52 10.76
C THR A 103 -23.07 -11.03 9.33
N PHE A 104 -22.15 -11.38 8.46
CA PHE A 104 -22.11 -10.99 7.06
C PHE A 104 -22.06 -12.24 6.17
N LYS A 105 -22.65 -12.18 4.99
CA LYS A 105 -22.57 -13.28 4.02
C LYS A 105 -21.26 -13.22 3.26
N GLY A 106 -20.53 -14.32 3.26
CA GLY A 106 -19.37 -14.54 2.41
C GLY A 106 -19.78 -14.80 0.96
N PHE A 107 -18.81 -14.75 0.05
CA PHE A 107 -19.02 -15.05 -1.38
C PHE A 107 -19.49 -16.48 -1.62
N ASP A 108 -18.99 -17.42 -0.82
CA ASP A 108 -19.35 -18.86 -0.83
C ASP A 108 -20.58 -19.19 0.05
N GLY A 109 -21.30 -18.17 0.52
CA GLY A 109 -22.44 -18.33 1.44
C GLY A 109 -22.04 -18.50 2.90
N ALA A 110 -20.75 -18.58 3.23
CA ALA A 110 -20.29 -18.68 4.60
C ALA A 110 -20.74 -17.50 5.46
N THR A 111 -20.84 -17.73 6.76
CA THR A 111 -21.16 -16.68 7.73
C THR A 111 -19.85 -16.08 8.26
N LEU A 112 -19.66 -14.77 8.05
CA LEU A 112 -18.50 -14.03 8.46
C LEU A 112 -18.81 -13.13 9.66
N LYS A 113 -17.86 -13.02 10.61
CA LYS A 113 -17.94 -12.08 11.73
C LYS A 113 -17.63 -10.62 11.30
N ARG A 114 -16.94 -10.44 10.17
CA ARG A 114 -16.58 -9.13 9.59
C ARG A 114 -16.79 -9.20 8.08
N PRO A 115 -17.22 -8.11 7.43
CA PRO A 115 -17.32 -8.08 5.97
C PRO A 115 -15.93 -8.09 5.34
N TYR A 116 -15.84 -8.49 4.09
CA TYR A 116 -14.60 -8.37 3.33
C TYR A 116 -14.15 -6.91 3.24
N LEU A 117 -12.83 -6.71 3.16
CA LEU A 117 -12.23 -5.38 3.07
C LEU A 117 -12.57 -4.65 1.77
N THR A 118 -12.99 -5.37 0.75
CA THR A 118 -13.38 -4.84 -0.56
C THR A 118 -14.85 -5.11 -0.85
N ARG A 119 -15.45 -4.30 -1.72
CA ARG A 119 -16.82 -4.55 -2.22
C ARG A 119 -16.90 -5.79 -3.13
N ASN A 120 -15.78 -6.18 -3.76
CA ASN A 120 -15.74 -7.39 -4.57
C ASN A 120 -15.61 -8.62 -3.67
N GLY A 121 -16.72 -9.31 -3.44
CA GLY A 121 -16.79 -10.48 -2.55
C GLY A 121 -15.91 -11.65 -3.01
N HIS A 122 -15.76 -11.88 -4.30
CA HIS A 122 -14.89 -12.94 -4.85
C HIS A 122 -13.41 -12.67 -4.50
N LEU A 123 -12.91 -11.47 -4.76
CA LEU A 123 -11.54 -11.10 -4.41
C LEU A 123 -11.31 -11.11 -2.91
N GLY A 124 -12.28 -10.62 -2.13
CA GLY A 124 -12.23 -10.65 -0.66
C GLY A 124 -12.18 -12.08 -0.11
N HIS A 125 -13.01 -12.98 -0.65
CA HIS A 125 -13.01 -14.39 -0.27
C HIS A 125 -11.65 -15.05 -0.55
N TYR A 126 -11.13 -14.90 -1.75
CA TYR A 126 -9.82 -15.44 -2.14
C TYR A 126 -8.68 -14.91 -1.25
N ALA A 127 -8.66 -13.60 -1.00
CA ALA A 127 -7.65 -12.96 -0.16
C ALA A 127 -7.74 -13.43 1.30
N SER A 128 -8.95 -13.55 1.87
CA SER A 128 -9.14 -13.98 3.25
C SER A 128 -8.75 -15.44 3.49
N ARG A 129 -8.83 -16.29 2.49
CA ARG A 129 -8.37 -17.69 2.57
C ARG A 129 -6.85 -17.83 2.50
N LYS A 130 -6.19 -16.92 1.80
CA LYS A 130 -4.72 -16.94 1.63
C LYS A 130 -3.96 -16.18 2.70
N ASN A 131 -4.58 -15.17 3.29
CA ASN A 131 -3.96 -14.34 4.31
C ASN A 131 -4.62 -14.60 5.68
N PRO A 132 -3.93 -15.27 6.61
CA PRO A 132 -4.48 -15.60 7.93
C PRO A 132 -4.84 -14.35 8.76
N HIS A 133 -4.22 -13.21 8.48
CA HIS A 133 -4.43 -11.96 9.21
C HIS A 133 -5.40 -10.99 8.52
N TYR A 134 -6.10 -11.42 7.45
CA TYR A 134 -6.93 -10.58 6.58
C TYR A 134 -7.89 -9.65 7.32
N PHE A 135 -8.47 -10.11 8.44
CA PHE A 135 -9.47 -9.36 9.21
C PHE A 135 -8.89 -8.66 10.46
N GLU A 136 -7.60 -8.76 10.71
CA GLU A 136 -6.98 -8.13 11.87
C GLU A 136 -6.88 -6.61 11.67
N SER A 137 -7.18 -5.86 12.74
CA SER A 137 -7.27 -4.41 12.69
C SER A 137 -5.93 -3.73 12.44
N ASP A 138 -4.87 -4.33 12.97
CA ASP A 138 -3.50 -3.83 12.85
C ASP A 138 -2.56 -4.99 12.54
N GLN A 139 -1.76 -4.83 11.49
CA GLN A 139 -0.87 -5.87 11.02
C GLN A 139 0.50 -5.26 10.72
N LEU A 140 1.56 -5.93 11.17
CA LEU A 140 2.94 -5.57 10.84
C LEU A 140 3.69 -6.79 10.31
N PHE A 141 4.35 -6.63 9.17
CA PHE A 141 5.13 -7.69 8.52
C PHE A 141 6.58 -7.24 8.30
N HIS A 142 7.53 -8.12 8.63
CA HIS A 142 8.95 -7.91 8.35
C HIS A 142 9.32 -8.57 7.02
N LEU A 143 9.38 -7.80 5.94
CA LEU A 143 9.39 -8.28 4.56
C LEU A 143 10.66 -9.07 4.18
N LYS A 144 11.81 -8.83 4.85
CA LYS A 144 13.04 -9.60 4.61
C LYS A 144 12.94 -11.04 5.07
N SER A 145 12.26 -11.30 6.19
CA SER A 145 12.13 -12.65 6.76
C SER A 145 10.78 -13.30 6.48
N ASP A 146 9.81 -12.54 5.94
CA ASP A 146 8.44 -12.96 5.69
C ASP A 146 7.89 -12.25 4.44
N ALA A 147 8.46 -12.58 3.28
CA ALA A 147 8.06 -11.99 2.00
C ALA A 147 6.62 -12.30 1.60
N GLU A 148 6.04 -13.38 2.14
CA GLU A 148 4.67 -13.82 1.91
C GLU A 148 3.65 -13.16 2.87
N GLU A 149 4.12 -12.38 3.87
CA GLU A 149 3.26 -11.68 4.83
C GLU A 149 2.35 -12.65 5.64
N MET A 150 2.93 -13.77 6.07
CA MET A 150 2.20 -14.84 6.77
C MET A 150 2.24 -14.72 8.29
N ARG A 151 3.08 -13.86 8.84
CA ARG A 151 3.28 -13.70 10.28
C ARG A 151 3.06 -12.26 10.70
N ASN A 152 1.93 -11.96 11.33
CA ASN A 152 1.73 -10.66 11.95
C ASN A 152 2.60 -10.54 13.21
N VAL A 153 3.54 -9.62 13.20
CA VAL A 153 4.47 -9.36 14.31
C VAL A 153 4.17 -8.03 15.02
N TYR A 154 2.97 -7.51 14.86
CA TYR A 154 2.53 -6.21 15.40
C TYR A 154 2.86 -6.07 16.89
N GLU A 155 2.46 -7.05 17.71
CA GLU A 155 2.66 -7.01 19.17
C GLU A 155 4.13 -7.13 19.59
N ARG A 156 4.99 -7.65 18.71
CA ARG A 156 6.39 -7.93 19.02
C ARG A 156 7.33 -6.75 18.75
N HIS A 157 6.89 -5.76 17.99
CA HIS A 157 7.73 -4.64 17.54
C HIS A 157 7.07 -3.27 17.77
N PRO A 158 6.76 -2.88 19.03
CA PRO A 158 6.00 -1.67 19.33
C PRO A 158 6.67 -0.38 18.82
N MET A 159 8.00 -0.30 18.85
CA MET A 159 8.73 0.86 18.32
C MET A 159 8.58 1.00 16.80
N VAL A 160 8.64 -0.12 16.07
CA VAL A 160 8.43 -0.12 14.62
C VAL A 160 6.99 0.23 14.30
N VAL A 161 6.02 -0.31 15.04
CA VAL A 161 4.60 0.04 14.90
C VAL A 161 4.40 1.55 15.04
N GLN A 162 5.00 2.18 16.04
CA GLN A 162 4.88 3.62 16.24
C GLN A 162 5.43 4.40 15.03
N GLN A 163 6.60 4.02 14.51
CA GLN A 163 7.18 4.62 13.33
C GLN A 163 6.28 4.46 12.10
N MET A 164 5.78 3.25 11.87
CA MET A 164 4.92 2.95 10.73
C MET A 164 3.57 3.67 10.83
N LYS A 165 2.99 3.79 12.03
CA LYS A 165 1.78 4.61 12.28
C LYS A 165 2.03 6.09 11.99
N ALA A 166 3.20 6.62 12.35
CA ALA A 166 3.56 7.99 12.02
C ALA A 166 3.69 8.22 10.49
N HIS A 167 4.23 7.24 9.76
CA HIS A 167 4.24 7.28 8.30
C HIS A 167 2.82 7.26 7.71
N LEU A 168 1.93 6.41 8.24
CA LEU A 168 0.55 6.34 7.79
C LEU A 168 -0.19 7.66 8.04
N LEU A 169 -0.06 8.23 9.23
CA LEU A 169 -0.70 9.52 9.56
C LEU A 169 -0.21 10.65 8.64
N ARG A 170 1.08 10.70 8.32
CA ARG A 170 1.61 11.68 7.35
C ARG A 170 1.02 11.49 5.95
N ALA A 171 0.91 10.25 5.49
CA ALA A 171 0.29 9.97 4.20
C ALA A 171 -1.19 10.38 4.18
N LEU A 172 -1.95 10.07 5.23
CA LEU A 172 -3.37 10.42 5.33
C LEU A 172 -3.62 11.93 5.30
N LYS A 173 -2.74 12.74 5.91
CA LYS A 173 -2.85 14.21 5.88
C LYS A 173 -2.87 14.78 4.45
N GLN A 174 -2.22 14.12 3.50
CA GLN A 174 -2.22 14.56 2.10
C GLN A 174 -3.60 14.42 1.44
N PHE A 175 -4.50 13.63 2.04
CA PHE A 175 -5.84 13.33 1.50
C PHE A 175 -6.98 14.03 2.24
N GLU A 176 -6.73 14.82 3.29
CA GLU A 176 -7.77 15.47 4.10
C GLU A 176 -8.76 16.32 3.28
N ASN A 177 -8.33 16.89 2.16
CA ASN A 177 -9.15 17.73 1.28
C ASN A 177 -9.59 17.02 -0.01
N ARG A 178 -9.39 15.71 -0.13
CA ARG A 178 -9.74 14.93 -1.32
C ARG A 178 -10.92 14.00 -1.04
N PRO A 179 -11.88 13.84 -1.99
CA PRO A 179 -13.11 13.09 -1.77
C PRO A 179 -12.94 11.55 -1.76
N PHE A 180 -11.80 11.04 -1.35
CA PHE A 180 -11.53 9.60 -1.31
C PHE A 180 -11.82 9.02 0.07
N GLY A 181 -13.11 8.72 0.31
CA GLY A 181 -13.56 7.84 1.37
C GLY A 181 -13.19 8.26 2.80
N GLU A 182 -14.13 8.11 3.69
CA GLU A 182 -13.93 8.28 5.13
C GLU A 182 -13.00 7.18 5.66
N PHE A 183 -11.72 7.44 5.69
CA PHE A 183 -10.82 6.66 6.51
C PHE A 183 -10.77 7.28 7.90
N VAL A 184 -11.30 6.57 8.88
CA VAL A 184 -11.21 6.98 10.28
C VAL A 184 -9.84 6.52 10.80
N PRO A 185 -8.92 7.45 11.16
CA PRO A 185 -7.66 7.07 11.81
C PRO A 185 -7.97 6.25 13.06
N ALA A 186 -7.11 5.33 13.41
CA ALA A 186 -7.19 4.69 14.71
C ALA A 186 -7.03 5.74 15.80
N PRO A 187 -7.76 5.62 16.91
CA PRO A 187 -7.56 6.46 18.07
C PRO A 187 -6.15 6.36 18.62
#